data_c68727099e19eb87611313ee461f9ed1
#
_entry.id   c68727099e19eb87611313ee461f9ed1
#
_cell.length_a   1.000
_cell.length_b   1.000
_cell.length_c   1.000
_cell.angle_alpha   90.00
_cell.angle_beta   90.00
_cell.angle_gamma   90.00
#
_symmetry.space_group_name_H-M   'P 1'
#
loop_
_entity.id
_entity.type
_entity.pdbx_description
1 polymer ?
#
loop_
_entity_poly.entity_id
_entity_poly.type
_entity_poly.pdbx_seq_one_letter_code
_entity_poly.pdbx_strand_id
1 'polypeptide(L)'
;MNKILSLICCLCVCAASALAGGKNVKIEVVTPGTLTELLKGYADNEIKGISVTGTLNANDVQSLKRFAGRNNSEKKHEGGLLEVLNLGKTTLTDMESGLNLAAVIAGSTTLRKVMLGNVFYVSAHTFSALPNLESVDFIGNVGHIDGYVFNNLPKLSRITFHQSVLSTGGAQFVKNCPVLTSVVFKGPILTTYYGQPIECPQLKGYTLKAPVLQSNFAAFFPQTTDAKALKAYNWKGCMAYVETWGKLCLTSTSDFFADSPGTIVNLLFDMAKKTGNTPMAQQLEAVSKKFQEAAAARPKKETKLEILKQSAPYKRTGQTMPAFTYASPNDSLLTRTRDFFHLDEVAGTGDDLSRIKRLLYWLHDLVRHDGSSSWPKCRYNCVDLYQLCQTEKRGLNCRFMAEMLCEALLAENIPARYITCQSREYDTDNDCHVITIAWSRQLNKWVWVDPTFCAYVTDGNGLWLHPGEVRERLQAGKKLILNEDANWNHESKQTVEGYLEEYMAKNLYILASNLHSRSEAESHDRTQKSESITLVPEGFKYKWGQTTSDDEYFWQAPPKELVE
;
A
#
# COMPACT_ATOMS: atom_id res chain seq x y z
N MET A 1 24.21 52.94 -2.68
CA MET A 1 25.55 52.30 -2.59
C MET A 1 25.35 50.89 -2.04
N ASN A 2 25.34 49.98 -2.97
CA ASN A 2 25.03 48.54 -2.74
C ASN A 2 26.28 47.83 -2.20
N LYS A 3 26.13 47.12 -1.09
CA LYS A 3 27.10 46.09 -0.70
C LYS A 3 26.47 44.73 -1.05
N ILE A 4 26.99 44.16 -2.12
CA ILE A 4 26.82 42.77 -2.50
C ILE A 4 27.70 41.92 -1.55
N LEU A 5 27.12 41.14 -0.68
CA LEU A 5 27.84 40.14 0.11
C LEU A 5 28.05 38.92 -0.77
N SER A 6 29.29 38.75 -1.21
CA SER A 6 29.78 37.57 -1.90
C SER A 6 29.86 36.40 -0.89
N LEU A 7 29.01 35.37 -1.07
CA LEU A 7 29.10 34.13 -0.30
C LEU A 7 30.21 33.28 -0.89
N ILE A 8 31.36 33.26 -0.23
CA ILE A 8 32.48 32.38 -0.58
C ILE A 8 32.15 30.98 -0.05
N CYS A 9 31.78 30.09 -0.97
CA CYS A 9 31.62 28.66 -0.68
C CYS A 9 33.01 28.05 -0.53
N CYS A 10 33.43 27.73 0.69
CA CYS A 10 34.68 27.00 0.94
C CYS A 10 34.55 25.57 0.45
N LEU A 11 35.00 25.30 -0.77
CA LEU A 11 35.27 23.97 -1.29
C LEU A 11 36.54 23.43 -0.63
N CYS A 12 36.44 22.68 0.46
CA CYS A 12 37.53 21.81 0.89
C CYS A 12 37.58 20.57 -0.01
N VAL A 13 38.24 20.67 -1.13
CA VAL A 13 38.63 19.53 -1.96
C VAL A 13 39.88 18.92 -1.35
N CYS A 14 39.74 17.84 -0.58
CA CYS A 14 40.89 16.99 -0.28
C CYS A 14 41.18 16.12 -1.49
N ALA A 15 42.24 16.44 -2.22
CA ALA A 15 42.81 15.61 -3.26
C ALA A 15 43.33 14.30 -2.64
N ALA A 16 42.71 13.18 -2.94
CA ALA A 16 43.25 11.84 -2.68
C ALA A 16 43.33 11.08 -4.00
N SER A 17 44.49 10.57 -4.24
CA SER A 17 45.03 9.84 -5.39
C SER A 17 44.05 8.91 -6.11
N ALA A 18 44.04 9.01 -7.44
CA ALA A 18 43.35 8.15 -8.39
C ALA A 18 44.00 6.74 -8.42
N LEU A 19 43.34 5.80 -7.81
CA LEU A 19 43.37 4.38 -8.17
C LEU A 19 42.01 4.03 -8.73
N ALA A 20 41.92 3.13 -9.70
CA ALA A 20 40.71 2.73 -10.41
C ALA A 20 39.60 2.25 -9.45
N GLY A 21 38.80 3.17 -8.92
CA GLY A 21 37.72 2.96 -7.97
C GLY A 21 37.10 4.30 -7.60
N GLY A 22 35.80 4.47 -7.74
CA GLY A 22 35.05 5.72 -7.55
C GLY A 22 35.34 6.45 -6.23
N LYS A 23 35.02 7.75 -6.19
CA LYS A 23 35.35 8.69 -5.10
C LYS A 23 34.36 8.53 -3.91
N ASN A 24 34.85 8.82 -2.72
CA ASN A 24 34.03 9.07 -1.55
C ASN A 24 33.83 10.58 -1.39
N VAL A 25 32.57 11.03 -1.38
CA VAL A 25 32.18 12.45 -1.35
C VAL A 25 31.48 12.78 -0.05
N LYS A 26 31.78 13.96 0.52
CA LYS A 26 31.08 14.52 1.69
C LYS A 26 30.46 15.85 1.29
N ILE A 27 29.15 15.99 1.57
CA ILE A 27 28.38 17.18 1.19
C ILE A 27 27.56 17.64 2.39
N GLU A 28 27.54 18.95 2.60
CA GLU A 28 26.65 19.61 3.58
C GLU A 28 25.54 20.36 2.83
N VAL A 29 24.30 20.03 3.16
CA VAL A 29 23.11 20.70 2.63
C VAL A 29 22.62 21.69 3.68
N VAL A 30 22.92 22.96 3.47
CA VAL A 30 22.49 24.06 4.34
C VAL A 30 21.03 24.42 4.06
N THR A 31 20.66 24.46 2.79
CA THR A 31 19.28 24.78 2.35
C THR A 31 18.67 23.55 1.69
N PRO A 32 17.53 23.03 2.20
CA PRO A 32 16.85 21.91 1.57
C PRO A 32 16.49 22.20 0.10
N GLY A 33 16.68 21.17 -0.77
CA GLY A 33 16.46 21.28 -2.22
C GLY A 33 17.70 21.64 -3.04
N THR A 34 18.86 21.85 -2.42
CA THR A 34 20.08 22.28 -3.13
C THR A 34 21.06 21.16 -3.46
N LEU A 35 20.83 19.93 -3.04
CA LEU A 35 21.77 18.81 -3.23
C LEU A 35 22.02 18.51 -4.73
N THR A 36 21.04 18.69 -5.60
CA THR A 36 21.21 18.55 -7.05
C THR A 36 22.32 19.44 -7.59
N GLU A 37 22.33 20.72 -7.20
CA GLU A 37 23.38 21.67 -7.64
C GLU A 37 24.75 21.32 -7.04
N LEU A 38 24.78 20.90 -5.77
CA LEU A 38 26.02 20.49 -5.10
C LEU A 38 26.64 19.24 -5.74
N LEU A 39 25.81 18.40 -6.36
CA LEU A 39 26.26 17.18 -7.04
C LEU A 39 26.54 17.37 -8.53
N LYS A 40 26.26 18.52 -9.13
CA LYS A 40 26.31 18.77 -10.58
C LYS A 40 27.68 18.50 -11.22
N GLY A 41 28.75 18.66 -10.47
CA GLY A 41 30.14 18.43 -10.95
C GLY A 41 30.60 16.97 -10.98
N TYR A 42 29.76 16.01 -10.54
CA TYR A 42 30.13 14.61 -10.47
C TYR A 42 29.43 13.79 -11.57
N ALA A 43 30.19 12.92 -12.25
CA ALA A 43 29.62 11.94 -13.16
C ALA A 43 28.92 10.80 -12.39
N ASP A 44 27.92 10.14 -13.00
CA ASP A 44 27.10 9.10 -12.35
C ASP A 44 27.94 7.90 -11.87
N ASN A 45 29.01 7.57 -12.60
CA ASN A 45 29.97 6.49 -12.31
C ASN A 45 31.19 6.93 -11.51
N GLU A 46 31.17 8.12 -10.94
CA GLU A 46 32.33 8.67 -10.23
C GLU A 46 32.25 8.46 -8.71
N ILE A 47 31.01 8.34 -8.15
CA ILE A 47 30.80 8.27 -6.72
C ILE A 47 30.56 6.83 -6.27
N LYS A 48 31.44 6.31 -5.40
CA LYS A 48 31.33 5.02 -4.74
C LYS A 48 30.78 5.13 -3.31
N GLY A 49 31.08 6.22 -2.63
CA GLY A 49 30.51 6.53 -1.33
C GLY A 49 30.07 7.99 -1.24
N ILE A 50 28.88 8.24 -0.71
CA ILE A 50 28.39 9.58 -0.45
C ILE A 50 27.96 9.73 1.00
N SER A 51 28.43 10.79 1.66
CA SER A 51 28.01 11.20 3.00
C SER A 51 27.40 12.59 2.91
N VAL A 52 26.14 12.71 3.28
CA VAL A 52 25.42 13.98 3.30
C VAL A 52 25.09 14.36 4.74
N THR A 53 25.17 15.64 5.06
CA THR A 53 24.76 16.21 6.36
C THR A 53 23.77 17.37 6.12
N GLY A 54 22.96 17.70 7.13
CA GLY A 54 22.00 18.81 7.07
C GLY A 54 20.56 18.35 6.94
N THR A 55 19.70 19.22 6.44
CA THR A 55 18.26 18.96 6.27
C THR A 55 17.94 18.74 4.81
N LEU A 56 17.30 17.61 4.49
CA LEU A 56 16.97 17.20 3.14
C LEU A 56 15.45 17.17 2.93
N ASN A 57 15.01 17.57 1.73
CA ASN A 57 13.65 17.35 1.23
C ASN A 57 13.62 16.23 0.16
N ALA A 58 12.45 15.96 -0.41
CA ALA A 58 12.27 14.93 -1.42
C ALA A 58 13.15 15.14 -2.67
N ASN A 59 13.33 16.39 -3.12
CA ASN A 59 14.16 16.69 -4.29
C ASN A 59 15.63 16.37 -4.06
N ASP A 60 16.14 16.65 -2.84
CA ASP A 60 17.50 16.28 -2.46
C ASP A 60 17.69 14.76 -2.53
N VAL A 61 16.75 14.00 -1.98
CA VAL A 61 16.80 12.53 -2.00
C VAL A 61 16.74 12.00 -3.43
N GLN A 62 15.88 12.56 -4.29
CA GLN A 62 15.79 12.18 -5.70
C GLN A 62 17.09 12.43 -6.49
N SER A 63 17.86 13.46 -6.13
CA SER A 63 19.14 13.75 -6.79
C SER A 63 20.19 12.64 -6.63
N LEU A 64 20.04 11.77 -5.63
CA LEU A 64 20.93 10.62 -5.39
C LEU A 64 20.67 9.45 -6.35
N LYS A 65 19.53 9.43 -7.04
CA LYS A 65 19.08 8.32 -7.90
C LYS A 65 20.09 7.96 -9.00
N ARG A 66 20.72 8.95 -9.61
CA ARG A 66 21.66 8.75 -10.69
C ARG A 66 22.94 8.00 -10.27
N PHE A 67 23.30 8.05 -8.99
CA PHE A 67 24.47 7.36 -8.45
C PHE A 67 24.16 5.94 -7.96
N ALA A 68 22.88 5.60 -7.76
CA ALA A 68 22.48 4.35 -7.11
C ALA A 68 22.63 3.08 -7.97
N GLY A 69 23.03 3.18 -9.24
CA GLY A 69 23.31 2.01 -10.09
C GLY A 69 22.09 1.13 -10.31
N ARG A 70 20.92 1.70 -10.70
CA ARG A 70 19.68 0.96 -10.90
C ARG A 70 19.70 0.12 -12.16
N ASN A 71 19.33 -1.13 -12.03
CA ASN A 71 18.96 -1.97 -13.17
C ASN A 71 17.44 -1.86 -13.38
N ASN A 72 17.00 -0.95 -14.24
CA ASN A 72 15.61 -0.82 -14.60
C ASN A 72 15.41 -1.43 -15.99
N SER A 73 14.53 -2.42 -16.13
CA SER A 73 14.24 -3.12 -17.38
C SER A 73 13.79 -2.21 -18.53
N GLU A 74 13.40 -0.98 -18.25
CA GLU A 74 12.92 -0.02 -19.25
C GLU A 74 13.89 1.11 -19.59
N LYS A 75 14.85 1.46 -18.74
CA LYS A 75 15.93 2.41 -19.05
C LYS A 75 17.14 2.08 -18.19
N LYS A 76 18.17 1.52 -18.81
CA LYS A 76 19.49 1.35 -18.21
C LYS A 76 20.02 2.69 -17.74
N HIS A 77 19.99 2.96 -16.43
CA HIS A 77 20.93 3.91 -15.85
C HIS A 77 22.27 3.18 -15.71
N GLU A 78 22.94 3.02 -16.84
CA GLU A 78 24.30 2.47 -16.89
C GLU A 78 25.20 3.48 -16.22
N GLY A 79 25.73 3.13 -15.04
CA GLY A 79 26.88 3.83 -14.55
C GLY A 79 26.95 4.15 -13.06
N GLY A 80 25.87 4.11 -12.29
CA GLY A 80 25.97 4.39 -10.84
C GLY A 80 26.79 3.31 -10.12
N LEU A 81 27.80 3.72 -9.36
CA LEU A 81 28.70 2.83 -8.61
C LEU A 81 28.55 2.92 -7.11
N LEU A 82 27.48 3.54 -6.60
CA LEU A 82 27.28 3.82 -5.19
C LEU A 82 27.19 2.53 -4.37
N GLU A 83 28.20 2.28 -3.53
CA GLU A 83 28.23 1.18 -2.57
C GLU A 83 27.78 1.63 -1.17
N VAL A 84 28.07 2.88 -0.79
CA VAL A 84 27.78 3.41 0.54
C VAL A 84 26.99 4.70 0.45
N LEU A 85 25.75 4.67 0.96
CA LEU A 85 24.90 5.84 1.14
C LEU A 85 24.83 6.20 2.63
N ASN A 86 25.44 7.32 3.01
CA ASN A 86 25.46 7.80 4.38
C ASN A 86 24.68 9.11 4.53
N LEU A 87 23.48 9.00 5.03
CA LEU A 87 22.59 10.09 5.45
C LEU A 87 22.46 10.14 6.98
N GLY A 88 23.38 9.52 7.73
CA GLY A 88 23.30 9.35 9.18
C GLY A 88 23.30 10.65 10.00
N LYS A 89 23.70 11.76 9.40
CA LYS A 89 23.68 13.11 10.01
C LYS A 89 22.71 14.04 9.31
N THR A 90 21.66 13.49 8.69
CA THR A 90 20.60 14.28 8.06
C THR A 90 19.30 14.22 8.85
N THR A 91 18.47 15.24 8.66
CA THR A 91 17.04 15.23 9.00
C THR A 91 16.25 15.31 7.70
N LEU A 92 15.33 14.39 7.52
CA LEU A 92 14.49 14.29 6.33
C LEU A 92 13.13 14.89 6.66
N THR A 93 12.72 15.93 5.94
CA THR A 93 11.57 16.77 6.30
C THR A 93 10.28 16.44 5.57
N ASP A 94 10.37 15.61 4.52
CA ASP A 94 9.20 15.27 3.72
C ASP A 94 8.51 14.03 4.26
N MET A 95 7.32 14.24 4.82
CA MET A 95 6.48 13.15 5.37
C MET A 95 5.48 12.58 4.37
N GLU A 96 5.00 13.40 3.42
CA GLU A 96 3.92 13.01 2.53
C GLU A 96 4.36 12.01 1.46
N SER A 97 5.61 12.06 1.06
CA SER A 97 6.19 11.09 0.13
C SER A 97 6.79 9.88 0.82
N GLY A 98 6.65 9.75 2.18
CA GLY A 98 7.38 8.80 2.97
C GLY A 98 8.74 8.68 2.34
N LEU A 99 9.83 9.08 2.89
CA LEU A 99 11.11 9.20 2.21
C LEU A 99 11.15 8.26 1.01
N ASN A 100 10.92 8.77 -0.22
CA ASN A 100 10.85 7.89 -1.38
C ASN A 100 12.25 7.38 -1.74
N LEU A 101 12.98 6.95 -0.68
CA LEU A 101 14.26 6.28 -0.78
C LEU A 101 14.12 5.02 -1.64
N ALA A 102 12.96 4.36 -1.56
CA ALA A 102 12.63 3.24 -2.43
C ALA A 102 12.77 3.64 -3.92
N ALA A 103 12.21 4.78 -4.32
CA ALA A 103 12.34 5.27 -5.70
C ALA A 103 13.77 5.60 -6.11
N VAL A 104 14.64 5.86 -5.14
CA VAL A 104 16.06 6.19 -5.36
C VAL A 104 16.94 4.96 -5.46
N ILE A 105 16.80 4.03 -4.52
CA ILE A 105 17.71 2.89 -4.40
C ILE A 105 17.15 1.57 -4.94
N ALA A 106 15.85 1.45 -5.18
CA ALA A 106 15.25 0.20 -5.65
C ALA A 106 15.94 -0.33 -6.91
N GLY A 107 16.29 -1.62 -6.90
CA GLY A 107 16.99 -2.28 -7.99
C GLY A 107 18.47 -1.91 -8.10
N SER A 108 19.06 -1.21 -7.13
CA SER A 108 20.51 -0.99 -7.10
C SER A 108 21.25 -2.31 -6.95
N THR A 109 22.19 -2.56 -7.87
CA THR A 109 23.06 -3.75 -7.84
C THR A 109 24.42 -3.49 -7.19
N THR A 110 24.71 -2.25 -6.82
CA THR A 110 26.00 -1.85 -6.25
C THR A 110 25.95 -1.53 -4.76
N LEU A 111 24.76 -1.12 -4.25
CA LEU A 111 24.59 -0.65 -2.89
C LEU A 111 24.80 -1.76 -1.86
N ARG A 112 25.72 -1.53 -0.92
CA ARG A 112 26.11 -2.46 0.15
C ARG A 112 25.74 -1.96 1.54
N LYS A 113 25.79 -0.65 1.76
CA LYS A 113 25.56 -0.05 3.07
C LYS A 113 24.74 1.21 3.00
N VAL A 114 23.71 1.30 3.85
CA VAL A 114 22.88 2.50 4.01
C VAL A 114 22.90 2.94 5.47
N MET A 115 23.10 4.23 5.71
CA MET A 115 22.97 4.86 7.02
C MET A 115 21.99 6.02 6.92
N LEU A 116 20.98 6.05 7.79
CA LEU A 116 19.93 7.08 7.82
C LEU A 116 19.98 7.86 9.13
N GLY A 117 19.76 9.17 9.06
CA GLY A 117 19.58 10.07 10.21
C GLY A 117 18.18 9.98 10.77
N ASN A 118 17.59 11.14 11.15
CA ASN A 118 16.20 11.18 11.57
C ASN A 118 15.29 10.98 10.36
N VAL A 119 14.42 9.95 10.44
CA VAL A 119 13.42 9.63 9.41
C VAL A 119 12.05 9.55 10.04
N PHE A 120 11.04 10.17 9.41
CA PHE A 120 9.68 10.17 9.94
C PHE A 120 8.91 8.91 9.59
N TYR A 121 9.11 8.41 8.38
CA TYR A 121 8.41 7.25 7.88
C TYR A 121 9.32 6.43 6.95
N VAL A 122 9.38 5.13 7.17
CA VAL A 122 10.05 4.17 6.29
C VAL A 122 8.97 3.32 5.63
N SER A 123 8.68 3.62 4.37
CA SER A 123 7.59 2.99 3.63
C SER A 123 7.88 1.52 3.30
N ALA A 124 6.81 0.77 3.04
CA ALA A 124 6.91 -0.60 2.57
C ALA A 124 7.85 -0.72 1.36
N HIS A 125 8.59 -1.81 1.30
CA HIS A 125 9.53 -2.12 0.22
C HIS A 125 10.69 -1.13 0.03
N THR A 126 10.93 -0.21 0.99
CA THR A 126 12.07 0.75 0.90
C THR A 126 13.40 0.05 0.64
N PHE A 127 13.64 -1.07 1.31
CA PHE A 127 14.83 -1.91 1.09
C PHE A 127 14.37 -3.24 0.49
N SER A 128 14.02 -3.24 -0.78
CA SER A 128 13.61 -4.45 -1.48
C SER A 128 14.43 -4.66 -2.74
N ALA A 129 14.70 -5.94 -3.07
CA ALA A 129 15.42 -6.33 -4.28
C ALA A 129 16.78 -5.63 -4.44
N LEU A 130 17.56 -5.55 -3.35
CA LEU A 130 18.92 -5.01 -3.31
C LEU A 130 19.91 -6.18 -3.10
N PRO A 131 20.40 -6.81 -4.18
CA PRO A 131 21.11 -8.10 -4.10
C PRO A 131 22.45 -8.03 -3.36
N ASN A 132 23.02 -6.85 -3.21
CA ASN A 132 24.33 -6.66 -2.58
C ASN A 132 24.24 -5.90 -1.24
N LEU A 133 23.05 -5.53 -0.76
CA LEU A 133 22.91 -4.80 0.50
C LEU A 133 23.29 -5.71 1.70
N GLU A 134 24.26 -5.27 2.48
CA GLU A 134 24.85 -6.00 3.62
C GLU A 134 24.39 -5.48 4.98
N SER A 135 24.21 -4.15 5.09
CA SER A 135 23.78 -3.55 6.35
C SER A 135 22.98 -2.26 6.18
N VAL A 136 22.03 -2.05 7.12
CA VAL A 136 21.30 -0.79 7.27
C VAL A 136 21.39 -0.32 8.72
N ASP A 137 21.86 0.92 8.91
CA ASP A 137 21.98 1.56 10.21
C ASP A 137 21.08 2.82 10.26
N PHE A 138 20.10 2.84 11.15
CA PHE A 138 19.30 4.04 11.50
C PHE A 138 20.02 4.76 12.63
N ILE A 139 20.81 5.77 12.29
CA ILE A 139 21.65 6.53 13.23
C ILE A 139 20.79 7.50 14.05
N GLY A 140 19.76 8.09 13.43
CA GLY A 140 18.77 8.96 14.08
C GLY A 140 17.54 8.22 14.57
N ASN A 141 16.55 9.01 14.97
CA ASN A 141 15.24 8.49 15.38
C ASN A 141 14.39 8.10 14.16
N VAL A 142 13.48 7.14 14.36
CA VAL A 142 12.55 6.68 13.34
C VAL A 142 11.12 6.89 13.85
N GLY A 143 10.28 7.57 13.08
CA GLY A 143 8.87 7.79 13.44
C GLY A 143 8.05 6.52 13.26
N HIS A 144 7.98 6.00 12.03
CA HIS A 144 7.24 4.79 11.73
C HIS A 144 7.99 3.88 10.76
N ILE A 145 7.90 2.57 10.98
CA ILE A 145 8.38 1.52 10.09
C ILE A 145 7.17 0.72 9.59
N ASP A 146 6.95 0.71 8.30
CA ASP A 146 5.86 -0.03 7.67
C ASP A 146 6.16 -1.53 7.53
N GLY A 147 5.19 -2.29 7.04
CA GLY A 147 5.40 -3.70 6.68
C GLY A 147 6.33 -3.89 5.48
N TYR A 148 6.96 -5.05 5.39
CA TYR A 148 7.82 -5.46 4.26
C TYR A 148 8.95 -4.48 3.89
N VAL A 149 9.41 -3.66 4.83
CA VAL A 149 10.47 -2.66 4.59
C VAL A 149 11.76 -3.33 4.13
N PHE A 150 12.12 -4.49 4.71
CA PHE A 150 13.28 -5.29 4.32
C PHE A 150 12.80 -6.60 3.68
N ASN A 151 12.82 -6.66 2.35
CA ASN A 151 12.26 -7.79 1.62
C ASN A 151 13.18 -8.26 0.49
N ASN A 152 13.42 -9.57 0.39
CA ASN A 152 14.25 -10.18 -0.65
C ASN A 152 15.68 -9.63 -0.69
N LEU A 153 16.41 -9.73 0.44
CA LEU A 153 17.75 -9.21 0.63
C LEU A 153 18.76 -10.33 0.93
N PRO A 154 19.33 -10.97 -0.11
CA PRO A 154 20.12 -12.20 0.06
C PRO A 154 21.44 -12.02 0.82
N LYS A 155 21.99 -10.80 0.90
CA LYS A 155 23.24 -10.49 1.60
C LYS A 155 23.08 -9.64 2.86
N LEU A 156 21.86 -9.23 3.19
CA LEU A 156 21.61 -8.42 4.38
C LEU A 156 21.89 -9.25 5.63
N SER A 157 22.93 -8.85 6.38
CA SER A 157 23.38 -9.54 7.60
C SER A 157 23.00 -8.81 8.88
N ARG A 158 22.82 -7.48 8.82
CA ARG A 158 22.59 -6.64 10.00
C ARG A 158 21.68 -5.44 9.74
N ILE A 159 20.79 -5.18 10.69
CA ILE A 159 19.98 -3.95 10.81
C ILE A 159 20.19 -3.38 12.23
N THR A 160 20.46 -2.08 12.34
CA THR A 160 20.65 -1.43 13.66
C THR A 160 19.85 -0.13 13.76
N PHE A 161 19.05 -0.01 14.80
CA PHE A 161 18.38 1.22 15.21
C PHE A 161 19.11 1.81 16.40
N HIS A 162 19.75 2.98 16.23
CA HIS A 162 20.61 3.58 17.26
C HIS A 162 19.83 4.47 18.23
N GLN A 163 18.70 5.04 17.80
CA GLN A 163 17.83 5.91 18.59
C GLN A 163 16.41 5.33 18.68
N SER A 164 15.43 6.13 19.11
CA SER A 164 14.06 5.68 19.29
C SER A 164 13.39 5.30 17.97
N VAL A 165 12.51 4.28 18.05
CA VAL A 165 11.51 3.93 17.05
C VAL A 165 10.14 4.21 17.68
N LEU A 166 9.37 5.16 17.10
CA LEU A 166 8.10 5.54 17.70
C LEU A 166 7.02 4.50 17.45
N SER A 167 6.94 3.97 16.23
CA SER A 167 6.02 2.89 15.93
C SER A 167 6.53 1.93 14.85
N THR A 168 6.10 0.67 14.94
CA THR A 168 6.14 -0.30 13.85
C THR A 168 4.71 -0.72 13.56
N GLY A 169 4.33 -0.81 12.29
CA GLY A 169 2.96 -1.15 11.90
C GLY A 169 2.90 -2.05 10.68
N GLY A 170 1.69 -2.40 10.27
CA GLY A 170 1.46 -3.22 9.11
C GLY A 170 1.84 -4.69 9.32
N ALA A 171 2.36 -5.31 8.26
CA ALA A 171 2.83 -6.69 8.27
C ALA A 171 4.28 -6.79 8.80
N GLN A 172 4.90 -7.93 8.59
CA GLN A 172 6.29 -8.18 8.95
C GLN A 172 7.23 -7.21 8.27
N PHE A 173 8.06 -6.47 9.01
CA PHE A 173 8.99 -5.53 8.39
C PHE A 173 10.25 -6.20 7.82
N VAL A 174 10.53 -7.49 8.16
CA VAL A 174 11.65 -8.28 7.62
C VAL A 174 11.12 -9.57 7.02
N LYS A 175 11.38 -9.79 5.72
CA LYS A 175 10.97 -11.00 5.00
C LYS A 175 12.05 -11.43 4.00
N ASN A 176 12.28 -12.75 3.88
CA ASN A 176 13.21 -13.36 2.92
C ASN A 176 14.62 -12.71 2.94
N CYS A 177 15.23 -12.72 4.13
CA CYS A 177 16.61 -12.28 4.37
C CYS A 177 17.44 -13.45 4.93
N PRO A 178 17.89 -14.40 4.09
CA PRO A 178 18.41 -15.71 4.52
C PRO A 178 19.67 -15.66 5.35
N VAL A 179 20.50 -14.60 5.21
CA VAL A 179 21.77 -14.45 5.97
C VAL A 179 21.67 -13.41 7.10
N LEU A 180 20.47 -12.88 7.36
CA LEU A 180 20.28 -11.89 8.42
C LEU A 180 20.44 -12.57 9.80
N THR A 181 21.44 -12.14 10.53
CA THR A 181 21.77 -12.67 11.88
C THR A 181 21.46 -11.70 13.00
N SER A 182 21.34 -10.40 12.70
CA SER A 182 21.28 -9.37 13.73
C SER A 182 20.32 -8.23 13.37
N VAL A 183 19.31 -8.03 14.22
CA VAL A 183 18.46 -6.83 14.26
C VAL A 183 18.55 -6.27 15.68
N VAL A 184 19.11 -5.06 15.83
CA VAL A 184 19.39 -4.45 17.13
C VAL A 184 18.64 -3.14 17.31
N PHE A 185 17.87 -3.02 18.37
CA PHE A 185 17.24 -1.78 18.83
C PHE A 185 18.02 -1.27 20.05
N LYS A 186 18.81 -0.19 19.88
CA LYS A 186 19.57 0.45 20.97
C LYS A 186 18.74 1.50 21.69
N GLY A 187 17.80 2.16 20.98
CA GLY A 187 16.85 3.11 21.53
C GLY A 187 15.50 2.45 21.87
N PRO A 188 14.60 3.17 22.56
CA PRO A 188 13.28 2.65 22.92
C PRO A 188 12.37 2.47 21.72
N ILE A 189 11.45 1.53 21.84
CA ILE A 189 10.32 1.35 20.92
C ILE A 189 9.05 1.75 21.69
N LEU A 190 8.27 2.70 21.14
CA LEU A 190 7.10 3.17 21.87
C LEU A 190 5.91 2.27 21.64
N THR A 191 5.61 1.93 20.39
CA THR A 191 4.55 0.97 20.08
C THR A 191 4.96 0.03 18.93
N THR A 192 4.50 -1.22 18.99
CA THR A 192 4.68 -2.19 17.92
C THR A 192 3.42 -3.01 17.72
N TYR A 193 2.98 -3.15 16.48
CA TYR A 193 1.79 -3.90 16.10
C TYR A 193 2.14 -5.28 15.55
N TYR A 194 3.14 -5.36 14.69
CA TYR A 194 3.66 -6.59 14.10
C TYR A 194 5.19 -6.50 13.99
N GLY A 195 5.86 -7.56 13.64
CA GLY A 195 7.30 -7.52 13.48
C GLY A 195 7.99 -8.88 13.44
N GLN A 196 7.21 -9.97 13.34
CA GLN A 196 7.78 -11.30 13.19
C GLN A 196 8.60 -11.37 11.90
N PRO A 197 9.87 -11.85 11.96
CA PRO A 197 10.63 -12.13 10.74
C PRO A 197 10.07 -13.38 10.05
N ILE A 198 9.94 -13.32 8.72
CA ILE A 198 9.52 -14.45 7.89
C ILE A 198 10.66 -14.84 6.95
N GLU A 199 10.91 -16.15 6.78
CA GLU A 199 11.96 -16.64 5.88
C GLU A 199 13.34 -16.04 6.18
N CYS A 200 13.66 -15.89 7.47
CA CYS A 200 14.94 -15.40 7.98
C CYS A 200 15.59 -16.45 8.91
N PRO A 201 16.05 -17.60 8.40
CA PRO A 201 16.40 -18.78 9.22
C PRO A 201 17.58 -18.55 10.16
N GLN A 202 18.46 -17.59 9.88
CA GLN A 202 19.61 -17.27 10.72
C GLN A 202 19.27 -16.30 11.86
N LEU A 203 18.13 -15.59 11.78
CA LEU A 203 17.72 -14.62 12.80
C LEU A 203 17.00 -15.33 13.95
N LYS A 204 17.64 -15.38 15.11
CA LYS A 204 17.08 -16.04 16.33
C LYS A 204 16.13 -15.16 17.12
N GLY A 205 16.08 -13.87 16.85
CA GLY A 205 15.25 -12.87 17.53
C GLY A 205 15.84 -11.48 17.42
N TYR A 206 15.18 -10.51 18.02
CA TYR A 206 15.65 -9.14 18.06
C TYR A 206 16.43 -8.85 19.34
N THR A 207 17.49 -8.05 19.22
CA THR A 207 18.24 -7.58 20.39
C THR A 207 17.70 -6.24 20.85
N LEU A 208 17.03 -6.20 21.98
CA LEU A 208 16.47 -4.99 22.57
C LEU A 208 17.41 -4.48 23.68
N LYS A 209 17.92 -3.24 23.57
CA LYS A 209 18.82 -2.60 24.54
C LYS A 209 18.14 -1.49 25.33
N ALA A 210 16.88 -1.18 25.03
CA ALA A 210 16.09 -0.12 25.63
C ALA A 210 14.62 -0.56 25.78
N PRO A 211 13.79 0.16 26.56
CA PRO A 211 12.41 -0.22 26.83
C PRO A 211 11.52 -0.28 25.59
N VAL A 212 10.55 -1.20 25.61
CA VAL A 212 9.37 -1.24 24.72
C VAL A 212 8.16 -0.85 25.56
N LEU A 213 7.44 0.22 25.19
CA LEU A 213 6.34 0.74 26.00
C LEU A 213 5.03 0.01 25.77
N GLN A 214 4.70 -0.28 24.50
CA GLN A 214 3.52 -1.05 24.13
C GLN A 214 3.87 -2.05 23.05
N SER A 215 3.40 -3.29 23.20
CA SER A 215 3.63 -4.34 22.22
C SER A 215 2.39 -5.20 22.05
N ASN A 216 1.96 -5.35 20.80
CA ASN A 216 0.98 -6.34 20.39
C ASN A 216 1.65 -7.66 19.97
N PHE A 217 3.00 -7.73 20.03
CA PHE A 217 3.76 -8.91 19.62
C PHE A 217 4.88 -9.23 20.62
N ALA A 218 4.50 -9.64 21.84
CA ALA A 218 5.40 -9.83 22.99
C ALA A 218 6.51 -10.88 22.76
N ALA A 219 6.31 -11.85 21.87
CA ALA A 219 7.30 -12.88 21.55
C ALA A 219 8.61 -12.29 21.00
N PHE A 220 8.55 -11.21 20.24
CA PHE A 220 9.72 -10.53 19.65
C PHE A 220 10.00 -9.17 20.30
N PHE A 221 8.97 -8.52 20.82
CA PHE A 221 9.03 -7.22 21.49
C PHE A 221 8.39 -7.30 22.87
N PRO A 222 9.02 -7.96 23.87
CA PRO A 222 8.47 -8.01 25.20
C PRO A 222 8.33 -6.60 25.79
N GLN A 223 7.12 -6.26 26.24
CA GLN A 223 6.82 -4.97 26.83
C GLN A 223 7.55 -4.80 28.16
N THR A 224 8.18 -3.65 28.35
CA THR A 224 8.80 -3.29 29.62
C THR A 224 7.73 -2.80 30.62
N THR A 225 7.51 -3.55 31.68
CA THR A 225 6.53 -3.22 32.73
C THR A 225 7.19 -2.73 34.02
N ASP A 226 8.50 -2.91 34.19
CA ASP A 226 9.26 -2.49 35.36
C ASP A 226 9.41 -0.96 35.40
N ALA A 227 8.78 -0.33 36.39
CA ALA A 227 8.81 1.12 36.58
C ALA A 227 10.24 1.65 36.87
N LYS A 228 11.12 0.84 37.51
CA LYS A 228 12.50 1.23 37.78
C LYS A 228 13.31 1.29 36.47
N ALA A 229 13.17 0.31 35.62
CA ALA A 229 13.82 0.28 34.30
C ALA A 229 13.31 1.44 33.40
N LEU A 230 12.01 1.70 33.38
CA LEU A 230 11.41 2.83 32.65
C LEU A 230 11.93 4.17 33.17
N LYS A 231 12.04 4.35 34.50
CA LYS A 231 12.53 5.59 35.13
C LYS A 231 14.03 5.81 34.89
N ALA A 232 14.82 4.74 34.81
CA ALA A 232 16.26 4.82 34.62
C ALA A 232 16.67 5.25 33.21
N TYR A 233 15.76 5.12 32.23
CA TYR A 233 16.05 5.47 30.84
C TYR A 233 16.06 6.99 30.62
N ASN A 234 16.99 7.47 29.80
CA ASN A 234 17.03 8.89 29.40
C ASN A 234 16.05 9.18 28.24
N TRP A 235 14.88 9.68 28.57
CA TRP A 235 13.80 9.96 27.61
C TRP A 235 13.92 11.30 26.88
N LYS A 236 14.87 12.18 27.25
CA LYS A 236 14.94 13.54 26.73
C LYS A 236 15.02 13.60 25.18
N GLY A 237 15.89 12.81 24.58
CA GLY A 237 16.05 12.77 23.13
C GLY A 237 14.80 12.20 22.43
N CYS A 238 14.18 11.17 23.00
CA CYS A 238 12.96 10.59 22.49
C CYS A 238 11.80 11.60 22.54
N MET A 239 11.61 12.31 23.65
CA MET A 239 10.55 13.31 23.80
C MET A 239 10.69 14.48 22.83
N ALA A 240 11.92 15.01 22.66
CA ALA A 240 12.17 16.08 21.69
C ALA A 240 11.84 15.64 20.26
N TYR A 241 12.13 14.38 19.93
CA TYR A 241 11.78 13.82 18.63
C TYR A 241 10.27 13.62 18.46
N VAL A 242 9.58 13.12 19.50
CA VAL A 242 8.10 12.98 19.51
C VAL A 242 7.42 14.34 19.26
N GLU A 243 7.91 15.41 19.87
CA GLU A 243 7.35 16.74 19.65
C GLU A 243 7.54 17.20 18.18
N THR A 244 8.73 17.02 17.63
CA THR A 244 9.04 17.38 16.24
C THR A 244 8.23 16.53 15.25
N TRP A 245 8.21 15.22 15.47
CA TRP A 245 7.46 14.27 14.66
C TRP A 245 5.95 14.54 14.72
N GLY A 246 5.41 14.82 15.92
CA GLY A 246 4.00 15.14 16.09
C GLY A 246 3.58 16.41 15.35
N LYS A 247 4.40 17.46 15.36
CA LYS A 247 4.13 18.67 14.55
C LYS A 247 4.04 18.35 13.06
N LEU A 248 4.94 17.52 12.54
CA LEU A 248 4.94 17.11 11.14
C LEU A 248 3.74 16.23 10.81
N CYS A 249 3.35 15.29 11.69
CA CYS A 249 2.15 14.49 11.51
C CYS A 249 0.88 15.35 11.38
N LEU A 250 0.77 16.42 12.14
CA LEU A 250 -0.36 17.34 12.07
C LEU A 250 -0.42 18.15 10.77
N THR A 251 0.68 18.28 10.05
CA THR A 251 0.72 18.91 8.71
C THR A 251 0.47 17.92 7.57
N SER A 252 0.51 16.60 7.86
CA SER A 252 0.25 15.55 6.87
C SER A 252 -1.21 15.54 6.41
N THR A 253 -1.45 15.25 5.15
CA THR A 253 -2.80 15.01 4.61
C THR A 253 -3.34 13.62 4.93
N SER A 254 -2.49 12.70 5.40
CA SER A 254 -2.86 11.34 5.80
C SER A 254 -3.49 11.32 7.20
N ASP A 255 -4.69 10.74 7.30
CA ASP A 255 -5.38 10.58 8.58
C ASP A 255 -4.62 9.66 9.53
N PHE A 256 -3.95 8.62 9.00
CA PHE A 256 -3.09 7.73 9.78
C PHE A 256 -2.02 8.50 10.57
N PHE A 257 -1.35 9.47 9.96
CA PHE A 257 -0.36 10.28 10.66
C PHE A 257 -0.98 11.34 11.57
N ALA A 258 -2.20 11.79 11.27
CA ALA A 258 -2.87 12.81 12.07
C ALA A 258 -3.17 12.38 13.50
N ASP A 259 -3.58 11.13 13.69
CA ASP A 259 -3.98 10.57 15.00
C ASP A 259 -2.81 9.95 15.77
N SER A 260 -1.74 9.58 15.08
CA SER A 260 -0.56 8.94 15.67
C SER A 260 0.12 9.73 16.80
N PRO A 261 0.25 11.08 16.76
CA PRO A 261 0.87 11.85 17.83
C PRO A 261 0.16 11.70 19.17
N GLY A 262 -1.17 11.71 19.19
CA GLY A 262 -1.97 11.53 20.38
C GLY A 262 -1.68 10.21 21.09
N THR A 263 -1.66 9.11 20.33
CA THR A 263 -1.36 7.78 20.85
C THR A 263 0.03 7.71 21.49
N ILE A 264 1.06 8.22 20.80
CA ILE A 264 2.45 8.19 21.27
C ILE A 264 2.64 9.06 22.52
N VAL A 265 2.05 10.26 22.55
CA VAL A 265 2.13 11.16 23.72
C VAL A 265 1.43 10.55 24.91
N ASN A 266 0.26 9.93 24.73
CA ASN A 266 -0.47 9.26 25.81
C ASN A 266 0.33 8.09 26.39
N LEU A 267 1.01 7.28 25.58
CA LEU A 267 1.89 6.21 26.06
C LEU A 267 3.02 6.74 26.94
N LEU A 268 3.67 7.81 26.52
CA LEU A 268 4.73 8.44 27.31
C LEU A 268 4.19 9.08 28.59
N PHE A 269 3.01 9.67 28.56
CA PHE A 269 2.33 10.26 29.70
C PHE A 269 1.98 9.21 30.76
N ASP A 270 1.41 8.08 30.35
CA ASP A 270 1.10 6.97 31.24
C ASP A 270 2.37 6.37 31.85
N MET A 271 3.43 6.24 31.06
CA MET A 271 4.75 5.85 31.59
C MET A 271 5.27 6.85 32.61
N ALA A 272 5.20 8.16 32.33
CA ALA A 272 5.67 9.19 33.26
C ALA A 272 4.90 9.16 34.60
N LYS A 273 3.57 8.97 34.53
CA LYS A 273 2.74 8.77 35.75
C LYS A 273 3.14 7.51 36.50
N LYS A 274 3.24 6.38 35.81
CA LYS A 274 3.61 5.09 36.40
C LYS A 274 4.96 5.12 37.08
N THR A 275 5.91 5.89 36.55
CA THR A 275 7.27 6.01 37.13
C THR A 275 7.43 7.16 38.12
N GLY A 276 6.38 7.95 38.38
CA GLY A 276 6.43 9.12 39.27
C GLY A 276 7.31 10.26 38.72
N ASN A 277 7.47 10.34 37.36
CA ASN A 277 8.22 11.41 36.72
C ASN A 277 7.32 12.63 36.45
N THR A 278 7.01 13.39 37.50
CA THR A 278 6.10 14.55 37.43
C THR A 278 6.52 15.62 36.41
N PRO A 279 7.80 16.03 36.28
CA PRO A 279 8.20 17.02 35.27
C PRO A 279 7.93 16.54 33.86
N MET A 280 8.18 15.29 33.57
CA MET A 280 7.91 14.69 32.26
C MET A 280 6.40 14.62 31.99
N ALA A 281 5.59 14.24 32.97
CA ALA A 281 4.15 14.20 32.84
C ALA A 281 3.56 15.58 32.50
N GLN A 282 3.99 16.63 33.21
CA GLN A 282 3.57 18.01 32.93
C GLN A 282 3.96 18.49 31.52
N GLN A 283 5.18 18.18 31.08
CA GLN A 283 5.62 18.52 29.73
C GLN A 283 4.77 17.81 28.66
N LEU A 284 4.47 16.53 28.86
CA LEU A 284 3.66 15.73 27.92
C LEU A 284 2.20 16.17 27.91
N GLU A 285 1.65 16.61 29.04
CA GLU A 285 0.31 17.18 29.12
C GLU A 285 0.20 18.45 28.27
N ALA A 286 1.21 19.33 28.36
CA ALA A 286 1.28 20.54 27.55
C ALA A 286 1.43 20.22 26.04
N VAL A 287 2.20 19.20 25.68
CA VAL A 287 2.35 18.73 24.30
C VAL A 287 1.05 18.11 23.78
N SER A 288 0.38 17.26 24.58
CA SER A 288 -0.90 16.67 24.26
C SER A 288 -1.97 17.73 23.96
N LYS A 289 -2.06 18.76 24.83
CA LYS A 289 -3.00 19.86 24.63
C LYS A 289 -2.76 20.58 23.29
N LYS A 290 -1.50 20.90 22.96
CA LYS A 290 -1.15 21.52 21.67
C LYS A 290 -1.57 20.65 20.48
N PHE A 291 -1.39 19.32 20.57
CA PHE A 291 -1.80 18.42 19.50
C PHE A 291 -3.31 18.30 19.37
N GLN A 292 -4.04 18.28 20.48
CA GLN A 292 -5.51 18.29 20.47
C GLN A 292 -6.05 19.60 19.85
N GLU A 293 -5.50 20.75 20.23
CA GLU A 293 -5.87 22.05 19.66
C GLU A 293 -5.58 22.11 18.15
N ALA A 294 -4.40 21.63 17.73
CA ALA A 294 -4.04 21.58 16.32
C ALA A 294 -4.91 20.59 15.52
N ALA A 295 -5.23 19.42 16.08
CA ALA A 295 -6.14 18.46 15.47
C ALA A 295 -7.56 19.02 15.32
N ALA A 296 -8.07 19.73 16.34
CA ALA A 296 -9.37 20.38 16.30
C ALA A 296 -9.44 21.54 15.30
N ALA A 297 -8.33 22.23 15.04
CA ALA A 297 -8.22 23.30 14.08
C ALA A 297 -8.08 22.82 12.62
N ARG A 298 -7.85 21.52 12.39
CA ARG A 298 -7.79 20.97 11.03
C ARG A 298 -9.15 21.07 10.34
N PRO A 299 -9.20 21.45 9.07
CA PRO A 299 -10.42 21.33 8.29
C PRO A 299 -10.89 19.87 8.38
N LYS A 300 -12.13 19.65 8.77
CA LYS A 300 -12.71 18.31 8.77
C LYS A 300 -12.66 17.78 7.34
N LYS A 301 -11.84 16.76 7.11
CA LYS A 301 -11.76 16.13 5.80
C LYS A 301 -13.06 15.38 5.55
N GLU A 302 -13.60 15.57 4.36
CA GLU A 302 -14.77 14.80 3.95
C GLU A 302 -14.47 13.30 3.98
N THR A 303 -15.35 12.54 4.60
CA THR A 303 -15.27 11.08 4.57
C THR A 303 -15.51 10.59 3.14
N LYS A 304 -15.05 9.39 2.84
CA LYS A 304 -15.26 8.76 1.54
C LYS A 304 -16.75 8.64 1.20
N LEU A 305 -17.56 8.37 2.20
CA LEU A 305 -19.02 8.34 2.08
C LEU A 305 -19.62 9.74 1.81
N GLU A 306 -19.12 10.80 2.47
CA GLU A 306 -19.54 12.18 2.19
C GLU A 306 -19.20 12.59 0.76
N ILE A 307 -18.00 12.25 0.27
CA ILE A 307 -17.60 12.48 -1.12
C ILE A 307 -18.54 11.74 -2.10
N LEU A 308 -18.89 10.49 -1.81
CA LEU A 308 -19.81 9.72 -2.64
C LEU A 308 -21.22 10.33 -2.62
N LYS A 309 -21.71 10.78 -1.46
CA LYS A 309 -23.01 11.45 -1.32
C LYS A 309 -23.13 12.73 -2.13
N GLN A 310 -22.03 13.44 -2.32
CA GLN A 310 -21.98 14.69 -3.09
C GLN A 310 -21.77 14.45 -4.60
N SER A 311 -21.51 13.22 -5.03
CA SER A 311 -21.33 12.93 -6.45
C SER A 311 -22.62 13.17 -7.23
N ALA A 312 -22.49 13.76 -8.44
CA ALA A 312 -23.64 13.96 -9.31
C ALA A 312 -24.34 12.63 -9.64
N PRO A 313 -25.65 12.63 -9.91
CA PRO A 313 -26.36 11.44 -10.37
C PRO A 313 -25.84 11.00 -11.73
N TYR A 314 -26.17 9.78 -12.11
CA TYR A 314 -26.03 9.32 -13.47
C TYR A 314 -27.12 9.98 -14.35
N LYS A 315 -26.85 10.09 -15.65
CA LYS A 315 -27.77 10.70 -16.59
C LYS A 315 -27.89 9.87 -17.85
N ARG A 316 -29.11 9.45 -18.16
CA ARG A 316 -29.43 8.79 -19.41
C ARG A 316 -29.24 9.75 -20.56
N THR A 317 -28.37 9.39 -21.48
CA THR A 317 -27.99 10.27 -22.60
C THR A 317 -28.63 9.90 -23.91
N GLY A 318 -29.18 8.68 -24.04
CA GLY A 318 -29.66 8.12 -25.31
C GLY A 318 -28.55 7.99 -26.36
N GLN A 319 -27.30 8.09 -25.98
CA GLN A 319 -26.16 7.94 -26.85
C GLN A 319 -26.03 6.48 -27.29
N THR A 320 -25.80 6.24 -28.58
CA THR A 320 -25.48 4.90 -29.07
C THR A 320 -24.13 4.45 -28.52
N MET A 321 -24.14 3.36 -27.78
CA MET A 321 -22.98 2.79 -27.11
C MET A 321 -22.73 1.36 -27.61
N PRO A 322 -21.48 0.85 -27.57
CA PRO A 322 -21.16 -0.53 -27.94
C PRO A 322 -21.92 -1.54 -27.07
N ALA A 323 -22.38 -2.65 -27.65
CA ALA A 323 -23.06 -3.69 -26.87
C ALA A 323 -22.07 -4.51 -26.03
N PHE A 324 -22.49 -4.91 -24.82
CA PHE A 324 -21.79 -5.93 -24.05
C PHE A 324 -21.97 -7.30 -24.68
N THR A 325 -20.89 -8.07 -24.79
CA THR A 325 -20.91 -9.44 -25.32
C THR A 325 -20.39 -10.44 -24.30
N TYR A 326 -20.79 -11.68 -24.45
CA TYR A 326 -20.47 -12.76 -23.52
C TYR A 326 -20.02 -13.98 -24.29
N ALA A 327 -18.98 -14.67 -23.81
CA ALA A 327 -18.57 -15.95 -24.40
C ALA A 327 -19.66 -17.01 -24.21
N SER A 328 -19.80 -17.87 -25.21
CA SER A 328 -20.65 -19.06 -25.10
C SER A 328 -20.14 -19.99 -24.01
N PRO A 329 -21.01 -20.63 -23.22
CA PRO A 329 -20.59 -21.65 -22.24
C PRO A 329 -19.82 -22.83 -22.86
N ASN A 330 -19.95 -23.01 -24.19
CA ASN A 330 -19.22 -24.03 -24.96
C ASN A 330 -17.89 -23.51 -25.52
N ASP A 331 -17.45 -22.30 -25.15
CA ASP A 331 -16.11 -21.82 -25.45
C ASP A 331 -15.06 -22.77 -24.89
N SER A 332 -14.00 -23.02 -25.65
CA SER A 332 -13.00 -24.03 -25.30
C SER A 332 -12.27 -23.74 -23.99
N LEU A 333 -12.02 -22.46 -23.70
CA LEU A 333 -11.37 -22.06 -22.43
C LEU A 333 -12.33 -22.18 -21.26
N LEU A 334 -13.61 -21.82 -21.44
CA LEU A 334 -14.64 -22.00 -20.42
C LEU A 334 -14.90 -23.49 -20.13
N THR A 335 -14.93 -24.32 -21.19
CA THR A 335 -15.02 -25.80 -21.05
C THR A 335 -13.80 -26.33 -20.28
N ARG A 336 -12.58 -25.92 -20.64
CA ARG A 336 -11.36 -26.29 -19.91
C ARG A 336 -11.45 -25.92 -18.41
N THR A 337 -11.94 -24.73 -18.10
CA THR A 337 -12.07 -24.26 -16.70
C THR A 337 -13.11 -25.07 -15.96
N ARG A 338 -14.27 -25.35 -16.56
CA ARG A 338 -15.32 -26.22 -15.99
C ARG A 338 -14.77 -27.60 -15.67
N ASP A 339 -14.13 -28.25 -16.64
CA ASP A 339 -13.62 -29.62 -16.50
C ASP A 339 -12.48 -29.70 -15.47
N PHE A 340 -11.56 -28.73 -15.49
CA PHE A 340 -10.39 -28.72 -14.60
C PHE A 340 -10.78 -28.59 -13.12
N PHE A 341 -11.78 -27.74 -12.83
CA PHE A 341 -12.21 -27.49 -11.45
C PHE A 341 -13.47 -28.27 -11.06
N HIS A 342 -14.04 -29.09 -11.95
CA HIS A 342 -15.32 -29.79 -11.74
C HIS A 342 -16.42 -28.83 -11.31
N LEU A 343 -16.56 -27.71 -12.04
CA LEU A 343 -17.42 -26.61 -11.62
C LEU A 343 -18.89 -27.01 -11.54
N ASP A 344 -19.35 -27.96 -12.33
CA ASP A 344 -20.72 -28.53 -12.23
C ASP A 344 -20.99 -29.07 -10.81
N GLU A 345 -20.00 -29.74 -10.18
CA GLU A 345 -20.10 -30.25 -8.81
C GLU A 345 -20.03 -29.11 -7.79
N VAL A 346 -19.16 -28.12 -8.02
CA VAL A 346 -18.99 -26.93 -7.16
C VAL A 346 -20.27 -26.09 -7.17
N ALA A 347 -20.75 -25.71 -8.36
CA ALA A 347 -21.96 -24.94 -8.52
C ALA A 347 -23.21 -25.73 -8.06
N GLY A 348 -23.20 -27.04 -8.28
CA GLY A 348 -24.29 -27.94 -7.91
C GLY A 348 -25.62 -27.55 -8.55
N THR A 349 -26.69 -28.11 -8.00
CA THR A 349 -28.06 -27.83 -8.44
C THR A 349 -28.70 -26.68 -7.65
N GLY A 350 -29.76 -26.09 -8.18
CA GLY A 350 -30.54 -25.03 -7.55
C GLY A 350 -30.68 -23.79 -8.41
N ASP A 351 -31.15 -22.72 -7.81
CA ASP A 351 -31.33 -21.43 -8.46
C ASP A 351 -29.98 -20.70 -8.67
N ASP A 352 -29.99 -19.66 -9.50
CA ASP A 352 -28.76 -18.92 -9.82
C ASP A 352 -28.09 -18.33 -8.57
N LEU A 353 -28.86 -17.78 -7.61
CA LEU A 353 -28.25 -17.22 -6.39
C LEU A 353 -27.51 -18.26 -5.57
N SER A 354 -28.08 -19.47 -5.47
CA SER A 354 -27.43 -20.58 -4.77
C SER A 354 -26.15 -21.03 -5.47
N ARG A 355 -26.16 -21.10 -6.80
CA ARG A 355 -24.99 -21.46 -7.62
C ARG A 355 -23.92 -20.35 -7.59
N ILE A 356 -24.31 -19.09 -7.75
CA ILE A 356 -23.43 -17.91 -7.64
C ILE A 356 -22.74 -17.90 -6.27
N LYS A 357 -23.50 -18.13 -5.20
CA LYS A 357 -22.96 -18.17 -3.84
C LYS A 357 -21.90 -19.26 -3.68
N ARG A 358 -22.16 -20.48 -4.15
CA ARG A 358 -21.19 -21.58 -4.05
C ARG A 358 -19.91 -21.30 -4.84
N LEU A 359 -20.00 -20.73 -6.04
CA LEU A 359 -18.86 -20.35 -6.84
C LEU A 359 -18.04 -19.19 -6.22
N LEU A 360 -18.72 -18.22 -5.57
CA LEU A 360 -18.07 -17.17 -4.79
C LEU A 360 -17.20 -17.75 -3.66
N TYR A 361 -17.79 -18.63 -2.84
CA TYR A 361 -17.08 -19.27 -1.72
C TYR A 361 -15.95 -20.16 -2.20
N TRP A 362 -16.20 -20.97 -3.22
CA TRP A 362 -15.19 -21.82 -3.84
C TRP A 362 -13.96 -20.99 -4.28
N LEU A 363 -14.15 -19.87 -4.97
CA LEU A 363 -13.02 -19.08 -5.43
C LEU A 363 -12.28 -18.38 -4.28
N HIS A 364 -13.02 -17.88 -3.29
CA HIS A 364 -12.41 -17.29 -2.10
C HIS A 364 -11.52 -18.29 -1.34
N ASP A 365 -11.95 -19.56 -1.28
CA ASP A 365 -11.17 -20.64 -0.66
C ASP A 365 -10.00 -21.11 -1.55
N LEU A 366 -10.15 -21.00 -2.88
CA LEU A 366 -9.18 -21.51 -3.84
C LEU A 366 -7.91 -20.65 -3.91
N VAL A 367 -8.04 -19.33 -3.81
CA VAL A 367 -6.95 -18.38 -4.04
C VAL A 367 -6.92 -17.31 -2.96
N ARG A 368 -5.75 -17.17 -2.32
CA ARG A 368 -5.52 -16.10 -1.34
C ARG A 368 -5.39 -14.73 -2.04
N HIS A 369 -6.03 -13.72 -1.49
CA HIS A 369 -5.81 -12.34 -1.96
C HIS A 369 -4.43 -11.82 -1.54
N ASP A 370 -3.72 -11.17 -2.49
CA ASP A 370 -2.48 -10.43 -2.26
C ASP A 370 -2.45 -9.20 -3.19
N GLY A 371 -2.92 -8.06 -2.67
CA GLY A 371 -2.98 -6.79 -3.41
C GLY A 371 -1.60 -6.25 -3.83
N SER A 372 -0.53 -6.68 -3.17
CA SER A 372 0.85 -6.28 -3.46
C SER A 372 1.59 -7.26 -4.39
N SER A 373 0.93 -8.34 -4.82
CA SER A 373 1.55 -9.32 -5.72
C SER A 373 1.90 -8.69 -7.08
N SER A 374 3.05 -9.08 -7.63
CA SER A 374 3.43 -8.70 -8.98
C SER A 374 2.42 -9.23 -10.02
N TRP A 375 2.29 -8.55 -11.16
CA TRP A 375 1.44 -9.02 -12.24
C TRP A 375 1.83 -10.44 -12.67
N PRO A 376 0.85 -11.36 -12.85
CA PRO A 376 1.12 -12.74 -13.26
C PRO A 376 1.83 -12.81 -14.61
N LYS A 377 2.78 -13.73 -14.71
CA LYS A 377 3.51 -14.00 -15.96
C LYS A 377 2.97 -15.24 -16.68
N CYS A 378 1.66 -15.39 -16.70
CA CYS A 378 0.95 -16.45 -17.40
C CYS A 378 -0.20 -15.87 -18.21
N ARG A 379 -0.96 -16.69 -18.92
CA ARG A 379 -2.22 -16.27 -19.55
C ARG A 379 -3.25 -15.99 -18.44
N TYR A 380 -4.10 -14.98 -18.66
CA TYR A 380 -5.09 -14.56 -17.66
C TYR A 380 -6.39 -15.35 -17.81
N ASN A 381 -6.30 -16.65 -17.60
CA ASN A 381 -7.43 -17.55 -17.45
C ASN A 381 -7.38 -18.27 -16.11
N CYS A 382 -8.50 -18.79 -15.67
CA CYS A 382 -8.68 -19.34 -14.34
C CYS A 382 -7.67 -20.46 -14.02
N VAL A 383 -7.46 -21.38 -14.96
CA VAL A 383 -6.55 -22.54 -14.76
C VAL A 383 -5.10 -22.11 -14.66
N ASP A 384 -4.62 -21.26 -15.58
CA ASP A 384 -3.22 -20.85 -15.62
C ASP A 384 -2.88 -19.94 -14.42
N LEU A 385 -3.80 -19.06 -14.01
CA LEU A 385 -3.66 -18.24 -12.80
C LEU A 385 -3.61 -19.11 -11.53
N TYR A 386 -4.47 -20.11 -11.41
CA TYR A 386 -4.44 -21.06 -10.30
C TYR A 386 -3.13 -21.84 -10.26
N GLN A 387 -2.69 -22.41 -11.38
CA GLN A 387 -1.43 -23.16 -11.47
C GLN A 387 -0.22 -22.30 -11.09
N LEU A 388 -0.23 -21.02 -11.50
CA LEU A 388 0.80 -20.05 -11.09
C LEU A 388 0.81 -19.87 -9.56
N CYS A 389 -0.37 -19.71 -8.95
CA CYS A 389 -0.49 -19.57 -7.49
C CYS A 389 0.09 -20.78 -6.76
N GLN A 390 -0.18 -22.00 -7.25
CA GLN A 390 0.34 -23.24 -6.67
C GLN A 390 1.86 -23.35 -6.82
N THR A 391 2.37 -23.02 -8.00
CA THR A 391 3.79 -23.16 -8.34
C THR A 391 4.66 -22.13 -7.61
N GLU A 392 4.23 -20.87 -7.60
CA GLU A 392 4.96 -19.75 -6.98
C GLU A 392 4.59 -19.53 -5.51
N LYS A 393 3.62 -20.28 -4.97
CA LYS A 393 3.06 -20.12 -3.61
C LYS A 393 2.67 -18.66 -3.32
N ARG A 394 1.96 -18.06 -4.24
CA ARG A 394 1.55 -16.65 -4.20
C ARG A 394 0.04 -16.49 -4.16
N GLY A 395 -0.42 -15.32 -3.74
CA GLY A 395 -1.78 -14.86 -3.94
C GLY A 395 -1.96 -14.06 -5.24
N LEU A 396 -3.18 -13.63 -5.49
CA LEU A 396 -3.58 -12.74 -6.58
C LEU A 396 -4.20 -11.45 -6.03
N ASN A 397 -4.13 -10.37 -6.79
CA ASN A 397 -4.86 -9.17 -6.45
C ASN A 397 -6.36 -9.30 -6.79
N CYS A 398 -7.17 -8.34 -6.35
CA CYS A 398 -8.63 -8.33 -6.52
C CYS A 398 -9.06 -8.49 -7.99
N ARG A 399 -8.32 -7.90 -8.95
CA ARG A 399 -8.64 -7.99 -10.39
C ARG A 399 -8.63 -9.42 -10.88
N PHE A 400 -7.55 -10.16 -10.63
CA PHE A 400 -7.44 -11.54 -11.12
C PHE A 400 -8.40 -12.49 -10.39
N MET A 401 -8.69 -12.24 -9.11
CA MET A 401 -9.74 -13.00 -8.42
C MET A 401 -11.12 -12.73 -9.03
N ALA A 402 -11.44 -11.48 -9.37
CA ALA A 402 -12.71 -11.13 -10.01
C ALA A 402 -12.82 -11.69 -11.44
N GLU A 403 -11.72 -11.70 -12.21
CA GLU A 403 -11.66 -12.32 -13.54
C GLU A 403 -11.87 -13.84 -13.46
N MET A 404 -11.22 -14.52 -12.50
CA MET A 404 -11.41 -15.96 -12.28
C MET A 404 -12.86 -16.30 -11.90
N LEU A 405 -13.49 -15.52 -11.03
CA LEU A 405 -14.90 -15.73 -10.68
C LEU A 405 -15.82 -15.46 -11.88
N CYS A 406 -15.55 -14.42 -12.66
CA CYS A 406 -16.29 -14.13 -13.87
C CYS A 406 -16.22 -15.29 -14.87
N GLU A 407 -15.01 -15.84 -15.09
CA GLU A 407 -14.80 -16.99 -15.98
C GLU A 407 -15.53 -18.24 -15.47
N ALA A 408 -15.47 -18.54 -14.17
CA ALA A 408 -16.17 -19.68 -13.58
C ALA A 408 -17.69 -19.56 -13.70
N LEU A 409 -18.25 -18.36 -13.50
CA LEU A 409 -19.68 -18.10 -13.69
C LEU A 409 -20.11 -18.28 -15.15
N LEU A 410 -19.32 -17.75 -16.10
CA LEU A 410 -19.57 -17.94 -17.54
C LEU A 410 -19.50 -19.42 -17.94
N ALA A 411 -18.53 -20.16 -17.40
CA ALA A 411 -18.41 -21.60 -17.62
C ALA A 411 -19.64 -22.37 -17.15
N GLU A 412 -20.31 -21.89 -16.11
CA GLU A 412 -21.56 -22.44 -15.56
C GLU A 412 -22.85 -21.85 -16.18
N ASN A 413 -22.73 -21.21 -17.34
CA ASN A 413 -23.84 -20.57 -18.06
C ASN A 413 -24.55 -19.49 -17.21
N ILE A 414 -23.79 -18.78 -16.36
CA ILE A 414 -24.28 -17.62 -15.60
C ILE A 414 -23.59 -16.39 -16.20
N PRO A 415 -24.32 -15.48 -16.88
CA PRO A 415 -23.72 -14.26 -17.39
C PRO A 415 -23.06 -13.46 -16.27
N ALA A 416 -21.82 -13.05 -16.50
CA ALA A 416 -21.04 -12.33 -15.50
C ALA A 416 -20.14 -11.27 -16.15
N ARG A 417 -19.79 -10.23 -15.41
CA ARG A 417 -18.80 -9.22 -15.75
C ARG A 417 -18.01 -8.86 -14.52
N TYR A 418 -16.72 -8.53 -14.65
CA TYR A 418 -16.02 -7.88 -13.54
C TYR A 418 -16.06 -6.37 -13.70
N ILE A 419 -16.11 -5.68 -12.56
CA ILE A 419 -16.27 -4.23 -12.46
C ILE A 419 -15.07 -3.66 -11.72
N THR A 420 -14.28 -2.82 -12.39
CA THR A 420 -13.23 -2.03 -11.76
C THR A 420 -13.87 -0.81 -11.10
N CYS A 421 -13.74 -0.73 -9.80
CA CYS A 421 -14.28 0.32 -8.95
C CYS A 421 -13.17 1.28 -8.55
N GLN A 422 -13.33 2.59 -8.80
CA GLN A 422 -12.28 3.60 -8.60
C GLN A 422 -12.80 4.82 -7.85
N SER A 423 -11.88 5.49 -7.16
CA SER A 423 -12.14 6.72 -6.44
C SER A 423 -12.31 7.93 -7.37
N ARG A 424 -12.80 9.05 -6.82
CA ARG A 424 -12.83 10.34 -7.50
C ARG A 424 -11.43 10.80 -7.92
N GLU A 425 -10.45 10.49 -7.10
CA GLU A 425 -9.02 10.82 -7.28
C GLU A 425 -8.24 9.73 -8.03
N TYR A 426 -8.90 8.95 -8.90
CA TYR A 426 -8.38 7.77 -9.61
C TYR A 426 -7.01 7.94 -10.30
N ASP A 427 -6.60 9.15 -10.62
CA ASP A 427 -5.34 9.46 -11.30
C ASP A 427 -4.16 9.67 -10.31
N THR A 428 -4.44 9.83 -9.05
CA THR A 428 -3.46 9.98 -7.96
C THR A 428 -3.61 8.92 -6.87
N ASP A 429 -4.78 8.28 -6.77
CA ASP A 429 -5.04 7.16 -5.87
C ASP A 429 -4.55 5.86 -6.52
N ASN A 430 -3.53 5.24 -5.98
CA ASN A 430 -2.98 3.98 -6.47
C ASN A 430 -3.81 2.75 -6.08
N ASP A 431 -4.88 2.94 -5.30
CA ASP A 431 -5.77 1.88 -4.85
C ASP A 431 -7.11 1.94 -5.60
N CYS A 432 -7.48 0.81 -6.17
CA CYS A 432 -8.79 0.55 -6.75
C CYS A 432 -9.25 -0.84 -6.33
N HIS A 433 -10.53 -1.13 -6.48
CA HIS A 433 -11.05 -2.47 -6.21
C HIS A 433 -11.74 -3.07 -7.43
N VAL A 434 -11.68 -4.39 -7.55
CA VAL A 434 -12.35 -5.10 -8.65
C VAL A 434 -13.25 -6.17 -8.06
N ILE A 435 -14.52 -6.13 -8.42
CA ILE A 435 -15.55 -7.08 -8.02
C ILE A 435 -16.15 -7.76 -9.25
N THR A 436 -16.93 -8.80 -9.04
CA THR A 436 -17.71 -9.45 -10.09
C THR A 436 -19.20 -9.15 -9.91
N ILE A 437 -19.92 -9.02 -11.00
CA ILE A 437 -21.37 -9.07 -11.04
C ILE A 437 -21.83 -10.30 -11.80
N ALA A 438 -22.87 -10.95 -11.29
CA ALA A 438 -23.49 -12.12 -11.90
C ALA A 438 -24.96 -11.85 -12.17
N TRP A 439 -25.49 -12.39 -13.27
CA TRP A 439 -26.91 -12.25 -13.58
C TRP A 439 -27.73 -13.32 -12.89
N SER A 440 -28.71 -12.91 -12.13
CA SER A 440 -29.70 -13.80 -11.54
C SER A 440 -30.98 -13.81 -12.38
N ARG A 441 -31.29 -14.95 -13.00
CA ARG A 441 -32.51 -15.12 -13.80
C ARG A 441 -33.76 -14.98 -12.94
N GLN A 442 -33.75 -15.52 -11.72
CA GLN A 442 -34.93 -15.41 -10.82
C GLN A 442 -35.19 -13.97 -10.34
N LEU A 443 -34.15 -13.14 -10.20
CA LEU A 443 -34.31 -11.73 -9.86
C LEU A 443 -34.40 -10.83 -11.08
N ASN A 444 -34.10 -11.36 -12.27
CA ASN A 444 -33.98 -10.62 -13.53
C ASN A 444 -33.10 -9.37 -13.37
N LYS A 445 -31.92 -9.53 -12.73
CA LYS A 445 -30.98 -8.43 -12.46
C LYS A 445 -29.58 -8.93 -12.17
N TRP A 446 -28.63 -8.00 -12.26
CA TRP A 446 -27.26 -8.20 -11.77
C TRP A 446 -27.23 -8.24 -10.24
N VAL A 447 -26.32 -9.03 -9.69
CA VAL A 447 -26.02 -9.07 -8.26
C VAL A 447 -24.51 -8.90 -8.02
N TRP A 448 -24.15 -8.25 -6.93
CA TRP A 448 -22.78 -8.05 -6.48
C TRP A 448 -22.20 -9.31 -5.87
N VAL A 449 -21.01 -9.72 -6.30
CA VAL A 449 -20.21 -10.77 -5.68
C VAL A 449 -18.73 -10.38 -5.68
N ASP A 450 -18.09 -10.39 -4.53
CA ASP A 450 -16.71 -10.00 -4.34
C ASP A 450 -15.87 -11.16 -3.80
N PRO A 451 -15.06 -11.81 -4.64
CA PRO A 451 -14.27 -12.95 -4.20
C PRO A 451 -13.12 -12.57 -3.25
N THR A 452 -12.67 -11.31 -3.26
CA THR A 452 -11.61 -10.85 -2.34
C THR A 452 -12.06 -10.90 -0.88
N PHE A 453 -13.32 -10.51 -0.64
CA PHE A 453 -13.89 -10.43 0.70
C PHE A 453 -14.97 -11.49 0.97
N CYS A 454 -15.14 -12.46 0.08
CA CYS A 454 -16.25 -13.41 0.14
C CYS A 454 -17.60 -12.72 0.38
N ALA A 455 -17.83 -11.61 -0.32
CA ALA A 455 -18.90 -10.68 0.02
C ALA A 455 -20.00 -10.59 -1.03
N TYR A 456 -21.24 -10.53 -0.57
CA TYR A 456 -22.40 -10.08 -1.31
C TYR A 456 -23.25 -9.14 -0.45
N VAL A 457 -24.01 -8.28 -1.10
CA VAL A 457 -24.75 -7.20 -0.42
C VAL A 457 -26.23 -7.37 -0.65
N THR A 458 -27.02 -7.26 0.43
CA THR A 458 -28.48 -7.30 0.39
C THR A 458 -29.10 -6.06 1.03
N ASP A 459 -30.37 -5.84 0.75
CA ASP A 459 -31.18 -4.85 1.47
C ASP A 459 -31.74 -5.44 2.79
N GLY A 460 -32.55 -4.63 3.50
CA GLY A 460 -33.16 -5.05 4.76
C GLY A 460 -34.14 -6.23 4.66
N ASN A 461 -34.57 -6.60 3.43
CA ASN A 461 -35.48 -7.69 3.14
C ASN A 461 -34.79 -8.93 2.54
N GLY A 462 -33.47 -8.92 2.43
CA GLY A 462 -32.69 -10.01 1.86
C GLY A 462 -32.62 -10.01 0.34
N LEU A 463 -33.05 -8.93 -0.34
CA LEU A 463 -32.89 -8.78 -1.79
C LEU A 463 -31.45 -8.48 -2.14
N TRP A 464 -30.82 -9.29 -2.99
CA TRP A 464 -29.47 -9.06 -3.47
C TRP A 464 -29.38 -7.82 -4.37
N LEU A 465 -28.36 -7.05 -4.18
CA LEU A 465 -28.16 -5.75 -4.82
C LEU A 465 -27.01 -5.78 -5.82
N HIS A 466 -27.08 -4.95 -6.87
CA HIS A 466 -25.96 -4.68 -7.76
C HIS A 466 -25.19 -3.41 -7.31
N PRO A 467 -23.96 -3.15 -7.82
CA PRO A 467 -23.13 -2.03 -7.35
C PRO A 467 -23.79 -0.66 -7.44
N GLY A 468 -24.60 -0.41 -8.47
CA GLY A 468 -25.35 0.85 -8.61
C GLY A 468 -26.38 1.04 -7.49
N GLU A 469 -27.15 -0.01 -7.13
CA GLU A 469 -28.11 0.04 -6.03
C GLU A 469 -27.42 0.20 -4.67
N VAL A 470 -26.26 -0.43 -4.48
CA VAL A 470 -25.45 -0.24 -3.26
C VAL A 470 -24.98 1.20 -3.16
N ARG A 471 -24.47 1.77 -4.26
CA ARG A 471 -24.08 3.18 -4.35
C ARG A 471 -25.22 4.13 -4.00
N GLU A 472 -26.38 3.95 -4.61
CA GLU A 472 -27.56 4.78 -4.34
C GLU A 472 -28.03 4.68 -2.88
N ARG A 473 -27.97 3.48 -2.30
CA ARG A 473 -28.33 3.27 -0.89
C ARG A 473 -27.34 3.93 0.05
N LEU A 474 -26.04 3.87 -0.23
CA LEU A 474 -25.02 4.59 0.53
C LEU A 474 -25.24 6.11 0.46
N GLN A 475 -25.51 6.65 -0.73
CA GLN A 475 -25.82 8.07 -0.91
C GLN A 475 -27.07 8.49 -0.12
N ALA A 476 -28.10 7.65 -0.14
CA ALA A 476 -29.38 7.92 0.54
C ALA A 476 -29.40 7.54 2.03
N GLY A 477 -28.31 6.97 2.57
CA GLY A 477 -28.28 6.46 3.95
C GLY A 477 -29.28 5.31 4.21
N LYS A 478 -29.62 4.53 3.17
CA LYS A 478 -30.53 3.39 3.29
C LYS A 478 -29.80 2.15 3.77
N LYS A 479 -30.51 1.32 4.55
CA LYS A 479 -29.95 0.10 5.14
C LYS A 479 -29.34 -0.82 4.08
N LEU A 480 -28.11 -1.28 4.35
CA LEU A 480 -27.39 -2.33 3.64
C LEU A 480 -27.05 -3.45 4.61
N ILE A 481 -27.00 -4.66 4.12
CA ILE A 481 -26.61 -5.85 4.88
C ILE A 481 -25.52 -6.56 4.09
N LEU A 482 -24.40 -6.77 4.74
CA LEU A 482 -23.30 -7.61 4.28
C LEU A 482 -23.51 -9.03 4.82
N ASN A 483 -23.20 -10.06 4.05
CA ASN A 483 -23.27 -11.42 4.55
C ASN A 483 -22.38 -11.62 5.79
N GLU A 484 -22.85 -12.43 6.74
CA GLU A 484 -22.21 -12.58 8.07
C GLU A 484 -20.80 -13.17 8.02
N ASP A 485 -20.51 -13.95 7.01
CA ASP A 485 -19.24 -14.65 6.77
C ASP A 485 -18.30 -13.92 5.81
N ALA A 486 -18.64 -12.69 5.42
CA ALA A 486 -17.72 -11.84 4.65
C ALA A 486 -16.42 -11.62 5.40
N ASN A 487 -15.31 -11.94 4.75
CA ASN A 487 -13.98 -11.89 5.37
C ASN A 487 -12.87 -11.69 4.32
N TRP A 488 -11.72 -11.20 4.75
CA TRP A 488 -10.51 -11.14 3.94
C TRP A 488 -9.59 -12.29 4.33
N ASN A 489 -9.31 -13.19 3.37
CA ASN A 489 -8.38 -14.31 3.51
C ASN A 489 -8.64 -15.23 4.72
N HIS A 490 -9.87 -15.36 5.20
CA HIS A 490 -10.21 -16.06 6.45
C HIS A 490 -9.55 -15.49 7.72
N GLU A 491 -8.91 -14.32 7.61
CA GLU A 491 -8.16 -13.69 8.69
C GLU A 491 -8.93 -12.53 9.32
N SER A 492 -9.73 -11.81 8.53
CA SER A 492 -10.33 -10.53 8.94
C SER A 492 -11.78 -10.42 8.52
N LYS A 493 -12.70 -10.53 9.50
CA LYS A 493 -14.15 -10.37 9.27
C LYS A 493 -14.45 -8.95 8.80
N GLN A 494 -15.33 -8.82 7.81
CA GLN A 494 -15.76 -7.53 7.28
C GLN A 494 -17.04 -7.03 7.96
N THR A 495 -17.19 -5.71 8.00
CA THR A 495 -18.40 -5.03 8.50
C THR A 495 -18.96 -4.10 7.44
N VAL A 496 -20.22 -3.69 7.59
CA VAL A 496 -20.83 -2.70 6.69
C VAL A 496 -20.04 -1.39 6.73
N GLU A 497 -19.67 -0.94 7.91
CA GLU A 497 -18.90 0.29 8.11
C GLU A 497 -17.54 0.22 7.41
N GLY A 498 -16.75 -0.81 7.73
CA GLY A 498 -15.38 -0.94 7.20
C GLY A 498 -15.35 -1.22 5.70
N TYR A 499 -16.17 -2.18 5.23
CA TYR A 499 -16.14 -2.59 3.84
C TYR A 499 -16.94 -1.66 2.93
N LEU A 500 -18.21 -1.33 3.27
CA LEU A 500 -19.09 -0.55 2.38
C LEU A 500 -18.93 0.97 2.57
N GLU A 501 -18.92 1.47 3.81
CA GLU A 501 -18.94 2.92 4.07
C GLU A 501 -17.56 3.57 4.02
N GLU A 502 -16.50 2.83 4.39
CA GLU A 502 -15.13 3.33 4.31
C GLU A 502 -14.44 2.92 3.00
N TYR A 503 -14.36 1.61 2.69
CA TYR A 503 -13.56 1.14 1.56
C TYR A 503 -14.31 1.27 0.23
N MET A 504 -15.51 0.69 0.10
CA MET A 504 -16.24 0.71 -1.16
C MET A 504 -16.91 2.05 -1.47
N ALA A 505 -17.29 2.85 -0.48
CA ALA A 505 -17.78 4.20 -0.72
C ALA A 505 -16.78 5.05 -1.52
N LYS A 506 -15.46 4.89 -1.27
CA LYS A 506 -14.42 5.48 -2.09
C LYS A 506 -14.45 4.96 -3.53
N ASN A 507 -14.52 3.66 -3.66
CA ASN A 507 -14.34 2.94 -4.92
C ASN A 507 -15.61 2.89 -5.80
N LEU A 508 -16.78 3.24 -5.28
CA LEU A 508 -18.03 3.30 -6.05
C LEU A 508 -18.26 4.66 -6.76
N TYR A 509 -17.24 5.50 -6.87
CA TYR A 509 -17.37 6.78 -7.56
C TYR A 509 -17.35 6.62 -9.07
N ILE A 510 -16.46 5.77 -9.60
CA ILE A 510 -16.28 5.45 -11.01
C ILE A 510 -16.31 3.94 -11.18
N LEU A 511 -17.04 3.44 -12.18
CA LEU A 511 -17.20 2.00 -12.43
C LEU A 511 -16.84 1.68 -13.88
N ALA A 512 -15.89 0.79 -14.10
CA ALA A 512 -15.52 0.38 -15.45
C ALA A 512 -15.74 -1.12 -15.65
N SER A 513 -16.18 -1.50 -16.85
CA SER A 513 -16.37 -2.90 -17.25
C SER A 513 -15.83 -3.14 -18.65
N ASN A 514 -15.22 -4.29 -18.89
CA ASN A 514 -14.91 -4.72 -20.25
C ASN A 514 -16.21 -4.94 -21.04
N LEU A 515 -16.16 -4.62 -22.33
CA LEU A 515 -17.28 -4.85 -23.24
C LEU A 515 -17.44 -6.33 -23.59
N HIS A 516 -16.37 -7.12 -23.49
CA HIS A 516 -16.35 -8.53 -23.88
C HIS A 516 -16.05 -9.42 -22.66
N SER A 517 -17.10 -10.02 -22.09
CA SER A 517 -16.97 -11.00 -21.01
C SER A 517 -16.60 -12.38 -21.56
N ARG A 518 -15.36 -12.77 -21.36
CA ARG A 518 -14.78 -14.03 -21.84
C ARG A 518 -13.54 -14.39 -21.04
N SER A 519 -13.06 -15.61 -21.14
CA SER A 519 -11.73 -15.99 -20.68
C SER A 519 -10.67 -15.14 -21.40
N GLU A 520 -9.61 -14.77 -20.72
CA GLU A 520 -8.53 -13.92 -21.25
C GLU A 520 -9.04 -12.59 -21.84
N ALA A 521 -10.04 -11.99 -21.22
CA ALA A 521 -10.54 -10.68 -21.61
C ALA A 521 -9.46 -9.58 -21.49
N GLU A 522 -8.52 -9.77 -20.58
CA GLU A 522 -7.27 -8.98 -20.49
C GLU A 522 -6.07 -9.85 -20.87
N SER A 523 -4.96 -9.22 -21.22
CA SER A 523 -3.73 -9.90 -21.60
C SER A 523 -2.54 -9.24 -20.93
N HIS A 524 -1.52 -10.03 -20.60
CA HIS A 524 -0.22 -9.52 -20.19
C HIS A 524 0.51 -8.80 -21.35
N ASP A 525 0.11 -9.07 -22.58
CA ASP A 525 0.57 -8.35 -23.76
C ASP A 525 -0.14 -7.00 -23.86
N ARG A 526 0.49 -5.96 -23.35
CA ARG A 526 -0.03 -4.59 -23.33
C ARG A 526 -0.25 -3.97 -24.71
N THR A 527 0.10 -4.66 -25.79
CA THR A 527 -0.25 -4.26 -27.17
C THR A 527 -1.70 -4.59 -27.51
N GLN A 528 -2.29 -5.56 -26.82
CA GLN A 528 -3.72 -5.88 -26.92
C GLN A 528 -4.49 -5.00 -25.92
N LYS A 529 -5.19 -3.99 -26.43
CA LYS A 529 -6.07 -3.17 -25.61
C LYS A 529 -7.41 -3.89 -25.42
N SER A 530 -7.80 -4.09 -24.17
CA SER A 530 -9.18 -4.47 -23.85
C SER A 530 -10.11 -3.28 -24.12
N GLU A 531 -11.23 -3.54 -24.80
CA GLU A 531 -12.27 -2.54 -24.98
C GLU A 531 -13.11 -2.47 -23.71
N SER A 532 -13.16 -1.29 -23.09
CA SER A 532 -13.89 -1.07 -21.86
C SER A 532 -14.72 0.20 -21.91
N ILE A 533 -15.78 0.22 -21.13
CA ILE A 533 -16.63 1.39 -20.92
C ILE A 533 -16.62 1.77 -19.43
N THR A 534 -16.54 3.06 -19.17
CA THR A 534 -16.49 3.59 -17.80
C THR A 534 -17.73 4.41 -17.51
N LEU A 535 -18.50 4.00 -16.50
CA LEU A 535 -19.63 4.74 -15.97
C LEU A 535 -19.14 5.80 -14.98
N VAL A 536 -19.46 7.06 -15.24
CA VAL A 536 -19.06 8.21 -14.44
C VAL A 536 -20.27 9.07 -14.06
N PRO A 537 -20.24 9.78 -12.91
CA PRO A 537 -21.27 10.77 -12.58
C PRO A 537 -21.41 11.83 -13.67
N GLU A 538 -22.62 12.45 -13.80
CA GLU A 538 -22.85 13.49 -14.78
C GLU A 538 -21.82 14.61 -14.67
N GLY A 539 -21.21 15.01 -15.80
CA GLY A 539 -20.22 16.08 -15.86
C GLY A 539 -18.82 15.73 -15.34
N PHE A 540 -18.61 14.51 -14.81
CA PHE A 540 -17.28 14.08 -14.37
C PHE A 540 -16.36 13.83 -15.57
N LYS A 541 -15.15 14.40 -15.54
CA LYS A 541 -14.16 14.22 -16.61
C LYS A 541 -13.20 13.10 -16.26
N TYR A 542 -13.30 12.02 -17.01
CA TYR A 542 -12.39 10.87 -16.89
C TYR A 542 -11.36 10.90 -18.04
N LYS A 543 -10.10 10.63 -17.72
CA LYS A 543 -8.97 10.83 -18.65
C LYS A 543 -8.73 9.65 -19.59
N TRP A 544 -9.22 8.45 -19.24
CA TRP A 544 -8.86 7.22 -19.93
C TRP A 544 -10.09 6.50 -20.53
N GLY A 545 -9.96 6.09 -21.79
CA GLY A 545 -10.96 5.25 -22.45
C GLY A 545 -12.29 5.93 -22.75
N GLN A 546 -13.28 5.12 -23.04
CA GLN A 546 -14.64 5.56 -23.38
C GLN A 546 -15.49 5.66 -22.11
N THR A 547 -16.27 6.72 -22.00
CA THR A 547 -17.11 6.98 -20.82
C THR A 547 -18.58 7.07 -21.18
N THR A 548 -19.43 6.75 -20.20
CA THR A 548 -20.87 7.01 -20.23
C THR A 548 -21.32 7.52 -18.87
N SER A 549 -22.39 8.32 -18.85
CA SER A 549 -23.14 8.61 -17.62
C SER A 549 -24.46 7.83 -17.56
N ASP A 550 -24.73 7.02 -18.58
CA ASP A 550 -25.98 6.27 -18.72
C ASP A 550 -25.89 4.95 -17.96
N ASP A 551 -26.51 4.93 -16.77
CA ASP A 551 -26.53 3.76 -15.89
C ASP A 551 -27.45 2.66 -16.41
N GLU A 552 -28.54 3.00 -17.14
CA GLU A 552 -29.44 2.01 -17.76
C GLU A 552 -28.69 1.20 -18.83
N TYR A 553 -27.92 1.89 -19.68
CA TYR A 553 -27.01 1.23 -20.62
C TYR A 553 -25.99 0.35 -19.87
N PHE A 554 -25.34 0.88 -18.84
CA PHE A 554 -24.25 0.16 -18.15
C PHE A 554 -24.76 -1.11 -17.45
N TRP A 555 -25.96 -1.07 -16.87
CA TRP A 555 -26.58 -2.21 -16.17
C TRP A 555 -27.58 -2.98 -17.03
N GLN A 556 -27.56 -2.80 -18.36
CA GLN A 556 -28.46 -3.54 -19.26
C GLN A 556 -28.39 -5.05 -19.05
N ALA A 557 -29.52 -5.73 -19.23
CA ALA A 557 -29.59 -7.18 -19.16
C ALA A 557 -28.67 -7.83 -20.20
N PRO A 558 -28.14 -9.04 -19.93
CA PRO A 558 -27.52 -9.83 -20.98
C PRO A 558 -28.48 -10.11 -22.13
N PRO A 559 -27.96 -10.49 -23.33
CA PRO A 559 -28.80 -10.93 -24.45
C PRO A 559 -29.79 -12.03 -24.04
N LYS A 560 -30.99 -12.01 -24.62
CA LYS A 560 -32.09 -12.92 -24.24
C LYS A 560 -31.69 -14.39 -24.31
N GLU A 561 -30.93 -14.76 -25.31
CA GLU A 561 -30.44 -16.13 -25.52
C GLU A 561 -29.54 -16.68 -24.41
N LEU A 562 -29.06 -15.80 -23.51
CA LEU A 562 -28.24 -16.18 -22.35
C LEU A 562 -29.05 -16.20 -21.03
N VAL A 563 -30.27 -15.68 -21.05
CA VAL A 563 -31.06 -15.55 -19.83
C VAL A 563 -32.40 -16.31 -19.89
N GLU A 564 -32.81 -16.73 -21.07
CA GLU A 564 -33.91 -17.67 -21.31
C GLU A 564 -33.41 -19.12 -21.29
#